data_67dda86266d2463f6dcd494fb653edda
#
_entry.id   67dda86266d2463f6dcd494fb653edda
#
_cell.length_a   1.000
_cell.length_b   1.000
_cell.length_c   1.000
_cell.angle_alpha   90.00
_cell.angle_beta   90.00
_cell.angle_gamma   90.00
#
_symmetry.space_group_name_H-M   'P 1'
#
loop_
_entity.id
_entity.type
_entity.pdbx_description
1 polymer ?
#
loop_
_entity_poly.entity_id
_entity_poly.type
_entity_poly.pdbx_seq_one_letter_code
_entity_poly.pdbx_strand_id
1 'polypeptide(L)'
;MSIVIRNLCKRFGDTPVLQDFTWTVDGPAVLMGRSGCGKTTLLRILMGLEAPDSGTVTGVERPAAVFQEDRLCLQLTAAANLVLTGHGLTQQEAERELRTLGFGDAELALPAARLSGGQKRRAALLRALLCRDAQTLLLDEPFTGMDAELVADAVNATKRLAGARPMILVTHDRAAADLLGWPVKEV
;
A
#
# COMPACT_ATOMS: atom_id res chain seq x y z
N MET A 1 8.98 15.63 4.02
CA MET A 1 7.58 16.08 3.88
C MET A 1 6.75 15.21 4.81
N SER A 2 5.82 15.77 5.59
CA SER A 2 5.09 15.00 6.61
C SER A 2 3.60 14.98 6.28
N ILE A 3 2.94 13.84 6.48
CA ILE A 3 1.48 13.79 6.48
C ILE A 3 1.01 14.24 7.87
N VAL A 4 0.15 15.25 7.93
CA VAL A 4 -0.41 15.75 9.18
C VAL A 4 -1.92 15.62 9.17
N ILE A 5 -2.44 14.86 10.13
CA ILE A 5 -3.86 14.61 10.34
C ILE A 5 -4.24 15.24 11.68
N ARG A 6 -5.28 16.10 11.70
CA ARG A 6 -5.73 16.80 12.92
C ARG A 6 -7.22 16.64 13.12
N ASN A 7 -7.59 16.12 14.27
CA ASN A 7 -8.97 16.03 14.76
C ASN A 7 -9.94 15.45 13.73
N LEU A 8 -9.48 14.41 12.99
CA LEU A 8 -10.22 13.82 11.89
C LEU A 8 -11.40 13.01 12.42
N CYS A 9 -12.60 13.36 11.96
CA CYS A 9 -13.82 12.61 12.27
C CYS A 9 -14.48 12.10 10.99
N LYS A 10 -15.05 10.90 11.06
CA LYS A 10 -15.86 10.30 9.99
C LYS A 10 -16.93 9.39 10.54
N ARG A 11 -18.14 9.53 10.02
CA ARG A 11 -19.30 8.67 10.32
C ARG A 11 -19.90 8.14 9.04
N PHE A 12 -20.55 7.01 9.11
CA PHE A 12 -21.46 6.50 8.09
C PHE A 12 -22.84 6.29 8.73
N GLY A 13 -23.79 7.14 8.38
CA GLY A 13 -25.05 7.24 9.11
C GLY A 13 -24.79 7.57 10.58
N ASP A 14 -25.31 6.76 11.49
CA ASP A 14 -25.12 6.96 12.94
C ASP A 14 -23.85 6.29 13.49
N THR A 15 -23.12 5.56 12.67
CA THR A 15 -21.92 4.82 13.13
C THR A 15 -20.66 5.66 12.98
N PRO A 16 -20.02 6.07 14.10
CA PRO A 16 -18.72 6.75 14.05
C PRO A 16 -17.63 5.75 13.69
N VAL A 17 -16.76 6.11 12.75
CA VAL A 17 -15.64 5.28 12.28
C VAL A 17 -14.30 5.88 12.65
N LEU A 18 -14.17 7.20 12.57
CA LEU A 18 -13.03 7.94 13.08
C LEU A 18 -13.53 9.01 14.03
N GLN A 19 -12.90 9.13 15.20
CA GLN A 19 -13.27 10.09 16.23
C GLN A 19 -12.01 10.82 16.71
N ASP A 20 -11.91 12.10 16.36
CA ASP A 20 -10.84 13.00 16.79
C ASP A 20 -9.42 12.45 16.50
N PHE A 21 -9.27 11.72 15.37
CA PHE A 21 -8.03 11.05 15.05
C PHE A 21 -6.95 12.06 14.65
N THR A 22 -5.86 12.06 15.39
CA THR A 22 -4.72 12.96 15.18
C THR A 22 -3.43 12.15 15.05
N TRP A 23 -2.68 12.40 13.97
CA TRP A 23 -1.41 11.72 13.73
C TRP A 23 -0.50 12.53 12.80
N THR A 24 0.81 12.51 13.07
CA THR A 24 1.84 13.05 12.16
C THR A 24 2.74 11.90 11.71
N VAL A 25 2.98 11.81 10.40
CA VAL A 25 3.77 10.75 9.77
C VAL A 25 4.91 11.40 8.99
N ASP A 26 6.13 11.27 9.50
CA ASP A 26 7.32 11.91 8.91
C ASP A 26 8.09 11.00 7.94
N GLY A 27 7.82 9.71 7.97
CA GLY A 27 8.44 8.68 7.13
C GLY A 27 7.54 7.45 7.03
N PRO A 28 8.08 6.25 6.77
CA PRO A 28 7.31 5.02 6.80
C PRO A 28 6.79 4.70 8.20
N ALA A 29 5.50 4.37 8.32
CA ALA A 29 4.84 4.00 9.57
C ALA A 29 3.77 2.93 9.34
N VAL A 30 3.48 2.16 10.38
CA VAL A 30 2.45 1.11 10.37
C VAL A 30 1.22 1.58 11.13
N LEU A 31 0.05 1.38 10.55
CA LEU A 31 -1.24 1.58 11.20
C LEU A 31 -1.86 0.23 11.51
N MET A 32 -2.03 -0.07 12.79
CA MET A 32 -2.64 -1.31 13.27
C MET A 32 -4.00 -1.05 13.95
N GLY A 33 -4.81 -2.07 14.02
CA GLY A 33 -6.10 -2.01 14.71
C GLY A 33 -7.02 -3.14 14.27
N ARG A 34 -8.10 -3.34 15.02
CA ARG A 34 -9.09 -4.39 14.72
C ARG A 34 -9.75 -4.17 13.35
N SER A 35 -10.30 -5.25 12.78
CA SER A 35 -11.14 -5.12 11.58
C SER A 35 -12.31 -4.18 11.86
N GLY A 36 -12.61 -3.29 10.92
CA GLY A 36 -13.71 -2.33 11.05
C GLY A 36 -13.42 -1.05 11.86
N CYS A 37 -12.22 -0.88 12.43
CA CYS A 37 -11.89 0.33 13.22
C CYS A 37 -11.58 1.59 12.37
N GLY A 38 -11.80 1.56 11.05
CA GLY A 38 -11.66 2.75 10.20
C GLY A 38 -10.36 2.91 9.42
N LYS A 39 -9.42 1.95 9.46
CA LYS A 39 -8.13 2.04 8.76
C LYS A 39 -8.27 2.28 7.25
N THR A 40 -9.08 1.47 6.57
CA THR A 40 -9.38 1.64 5.14
C THR A 40 -10.07 2.98 4.86
N THR A 41 -10.97 3.41 5.74
CA THR A 41 -11.64 4.71 5.63
C THR A 41 -10.63 5.85 5.75
N LEU A 42 -9.69 5.77 6.70
CA LEU A 42 -8.60 6.73 6.82
C LEU A 42 -7.77 6.79 5.54
N LEU A 43 -7.33 5.64 4.99
CA LEU A 43 -6.58 5.64 3.73
C LEU A 43 -7.39 6.25 2.58
N ARG A 44 -8.70 5.97 2.49
CA ARG A 44 -9.58 6.57 1.46
C ARG A 44 -9.66 8.09 1.59
N ILE A 45 -9.72 8.62 2.83
CA ILE A 45 -9.70 10.07 3.07
C ILE A 45 -8.34 10.66 2.64
N LEU A 46 -7.23 10.01 3.01
CA LEU A 46 -5.88 10.45 2.62
C LEU A 46 -5.68 10.46 1.10
N MET A 47 -6.35 9.57 0.37
CA MET A 47 -6.35 9.52 -1.09
C MET A 47 -7.33 10.51 -1.75
N GLY A 48 -8.13 11.24 -0.97
CA GLY A 48 -9.19 12.11 -1.50
C GLY A 48 -10.37 11.35 -2.12
N LEU A 49 -10.53 10.07 -1.83
CA LEU A 49 -11.62 9.21 -2.30
C LEU A 49 -12.85 9.26 -1.38
N GLU A 50 -12.68 9.80 -0.19
CA GLU A 50 -13.72 9.99 0.82
C GLU A 50 -13.51 11.33 1.51
N ALA A 51 -14.58 12.08 1.76
CA ALA A 51 -14.49 13.33 2.51
C ALA A 51 -14.62 13.07 4.02
N PRO A 52 -13.79 13.67 4.87
CA PRO A 52 -14.03 13.65 6.31
C PRO A 52 -15.25 14.51 6.67
N ASP A 53 -15.87 14.24 7.82
CA ASP A 53 -16.95 15.09 8.33
C ASP A 53 -16.40 16.34 9.04
N SER A 54 -15.23 16.20 9.67
CA SER A 54 -14.47 17.32 10.25
C SER A 54 -12.98 16.97 10.38
N GLY A 55 -12.17 17.96 10.75
CA GLY A 55 -10.72 17.84 10.85
C GLY A 55 -10.01 18.19 9.53
N THR A 56 -8.70 18.03 9.51
CA THR A 56 -7.87 18.39 8.36
C THR A 56 -6.79 17.35 8.09
N VAL A 57 -6.46 17.20 6.79
CA VAL A 57 -5.33 16.40 6.30
C VAL A 57 -4.46 17.29 5.42
N THR A 58 -3.16 17.27 5.65
CA THR A 58 -2.18 17.99 4.81
C THR A 58 -0.96 17.10 4.56
N GLY A 59 -0.18 17.41 3.52
CA GLY A 59 1.09 16.74 3.22
C GLY A 59 0.94 15.40 2.47
N VAL A 60 -0.25 15.06 1.98
CA VAL A 60 -0.41 13.93 1.05
C VAL A 60 -0.28 14.46 -0.38
N GLU A 61 0.80 14.09 -1.04
CA GLU A 61 1.05 14.53 -2.41
C GLU A 61 1.30 13.34 -3.31
N ARG A 62 0.68 13.35 -4.49
CA ARG A 62 0.79 12.31 -5.53
C ARG A 62 0.83 10.90 -4.93
N PRO A 63 -0.23 10.44 -4.25
CA PRO A 63 -0.23 9.15 -3.57
C PRO A 63 -0.22 7.99 -4.56
N ALA A 64 0.64 6.99 -4.33
CA ALA A 64 0.46 5.66 -4.90
C ALA A 64 -0.10 4.74 -3.81
N ALA A 65 -1.01 3.85 -4.20
CA ALA A 65 -1.74 3.04 -3.25
C ALA A 65 -1.84 1.56 -3.63
N VAL A 66 -1.84 0.71 -2.60
CA VAL A 66 -2.37 -0.64 -2.66
C VAL A 66 -3.72 -0.61 -1.95
N PHE A 67 -4.76 -1.02 -2.66
CA PHE A 67 -6.10 -1.16 -2.12
C PHE A 67 -6.34 -2.59 -1.63
N GLN A 68 -7.41 -2.80 -0.90
CA GLN A 68 -7.86 -4.16 -0.57
C GLN A 68 -8.09 -5.01 -1.83
N GLU A 69 -8.59 -4.40 -2.90
CA GLU A 69 -8.63 -4.95 -4.25
C GLU A 69 -7.35 -4.63 -5.01
N ASP A 70 -6.80 -5.56 -5.80
CA ASP A 70 -5.49 -5.36 -6.46
C ASP A 70 -5.51 -4.34 -7.59
N ARG A 71 -6.68 -4.09 -8.20
CA ARG A 71 -6.91 -3.09 -9.26
C ARG A 71 -5.89 -3.11 -10.39
N LEU A 72 -5.51 -4.31 -10.84
CA LEU A 72 -4.63 -4.50 -11.99
C LEU A 72 -5.41 -4.42 -13.31
N CYS A 73 -4.74 -3.98 -14.38
CA CYS A 73 -5.23 -4.16 -15.74
C CYS A 73 -5.14 -5.63 -16.10
N LEU A 74 -6.26 -6.34 -16.07
CA LEU A 74 -6.33 -7.80 -16.13
C LEU A 74 -5.79 -8.38 -17.45
N GLN A 75 -5.83 -7.62 -18.55
CA GLN A 75 -5.34 -7.99 -19.88
C GLN A 75 -3.83 -7.87 -20.03
N LEU A 76 -3.17 -7.11 -19.17
CA LEU A 76 -1.74 -6.88 -19.18
C LEU A 76 -1.01 -7.90 -18.31
N THR A 77 0.26 -8.17 -18.61
CA THR A 77 1.14 -8.94 -17.71
C THR A 77 1.40 -8.18 -16.41
N ALA A 78 1.93 -8.86 -15.39
CA ALA A 78 2.33 -8.19 -14.16
C ALA A 78 3.34 -7.06 -14.44
N ALA A 79 4.38 -7.34 -15.21
CA ALA A 79 5.41 -6.36 -15.55
C ALA A 79 4.84 -5.15 -16.31
N ALA A 80 3.95 -5.37 -17.28
CA ALA A 80 3.29 -4.29 -18.00
C ALA A 80 2.40 -3.42 -17.08
N ASN A 81 1.76 -4.01 -16.05
CA ASN A 81 1.05 -3.25 -15.03
C ASN A 81 1.97 -2.34 -14.21
N LEU A 82 3.20 -2.77 -13.92
CA LEU A 82 4.19 -1.95 -13.21
C LEU A 82 4.67 -0.79 -14.10
N VAL A 83 5.00 -1.09 -15.35
CA VAL A 83 5.48 -0.09 -16.33
C VAL A 83 4.42 0.99 -16.60
N LEU A 84 3.14 0.62 -16.60
CA LEU A 84 2.04 1.56 -16.86
C LEU A 84 2.02 2.76 -15.90
N THR A 85 2.45 2.57 -14.65
CA THR A 85 2.44 3.61 -13.60
C THR A 85 3.84 4.06 -13.18
N GLY A 86 4.87 3.33 -13.59
CA GLY A 86 6.26 3.60 -13.22
C GLY A 86 6.97 4.43 -14.31
N HIS A 87 6.81 5.76 -14.32
CA HIS A 87 7.44 6.62 -15.32
C HIS A 87 8.93 6.31 -15.47
N GLY A 88 9.34 5.94 -16.70
CA GLY A 88 10.70 5.54 -16.99
C GLY A 88 11.13 4.17 -16.45
N LEU A 89 10.20 3.37 -15.91
CA LEU A 89 10.45 1.99 -15.54
C LEU A 89 10.45 1.12 -16.81
N THR A 90 11.52 0.38 -17.04
CA THR A 90 11.60 -0.55 -18.17
C THR A 90 10.94 -1.89 -17.86
N GLN A 91 10.55 -2.62 -18.89
CA GLN A 91 10.01 -3.98 -18.76
C GLN A 91 10.98 -4.91 -18.01
N GLN A 92 12.27 -4.83 -18.31
CA GLN A 92 13.31 -5.65 -17.66
C GLN A 92 13.45 -5.33 -16.16
N GLU A 93 13.41 -4.04 -15.79
CA GLU A 93 13.41 -3.64 -14.37
C GLU A 93 12.18 -4.17 -13.64
N ALA A 94 11.00 -4.06 -14.23
CA ALA A 94 9.76 -4.57 -13.67
C ALA A 94 9.81 -6.09 -13.47
N GLU A 95 10.29 -6.85 -14.45
CA GLU A 95 10.44 -8.30 -14.35
C GLU A 95 11.45 -8.70 -13.28
N ARG A 96 12.58 -7.99 -13.19
CA ARG A 96 13.57 -8.24 -12.14
C ARG A 96 12.97 -8.07 -10.74
N GLU A 97 12.20 -7.00 -10.51
CA GLU A 97 11.55 -6.77 -9.23
C GLU A 97 10.45 -7.83 -8.94
N LEU A 98 9.69 -8.26 -9.94
CA LEU A 98 8.72 -9.33 -9.78
C LEU A 98 9.38 -10.67 -9.41
N ARG A 99 10.56 -10.97 -9.96
CA ARG A 99 11.32 -12.17 -9.60
C ARG A 99 11.74 -12.18 -8.12
N THR A 100 12.05 -11.04 -7.53
CA THR A 100 12.36 -10.94 -6.09
C THR A 100 11.16 -11.31 -5.21
N LEU A 101 9.95 -11.31 -5.77
CA LEU A 101 8.72 -11.74 -5.11
C LEU A 101 8.17 -13.06 -5.69
N GLY A 102 9.04 -13.94 -6.19
CA GLY A 102 8.71 -15.31 -6.55
C GLY A 102 7.96 -15.47 -7.88
N PHE A 103 8.13 -14.55 -8.85
CA PHE A 103 7.61 -14.75 -10.19
C PHE A 103 8.62 -15.50 -11.07
N GLY A 104 8.23 -16.64 -11.58
CA GLY A 104 8.98 -17.38 -12.62
C GLY A 104 8.64 -16.91 -14.04
N ASP A 105 9.34 -17.50 -15.02
CA ASP A 105 9.12 -17.13 -16.44
C ASP A 105 7.70 -17.41 -16.92
N ALA A 106 7.09 -18.47 -16.42
CA ALA A 106 5.72 -18.83 -16.76
C ALA A 106 4.73 -17.76 -16.31
N GLU A 107 4.85 -17.28 -15.06
CA GLU A 107 3.96 -16.26 -14.50
C GLU A 107 4.18 -14.89 -15.13
N LEU A 108 5.42 -14.54 -15.45
CA LEU A 108 5.75 -13.28 -16.11
C LEU A 108 5.13 -13.16 -17.51
N ALA A 109 4.93 -14.29 -18.19
CA ALA A 109 4.30 -14.33 -19.52
C ALA A 109 2.77 -14.26 -19.46
N LEU A 110 2.14 -14.49 -18.29
CA LEU A 110 0.69 -14.54 -18.17
C LEU A 110 0.06 -13.14 -18.02
N PRO A 111 -1.12 -12.91 -18.60
CA PRO A 111 -1.93 -11.75 -18.25
C PRO A 111 -2.37 -11.84 -16.77
N ALA A 112 -2.52 -10.70 -16.12
CA ALA A 112 -2.88 -10.61 -14.71
C ALA A 112 -4.19 -11.33 -14.37
N ALA A 113 -5.11 -11.45 -15.33
CA ALA A 113 -6.34 -12.26 -15.18
C ALA A 113 -6.06 -13.70 -14.75
N ARG A 114 -4.95 -14.29 -15.21
CA ARG A 114 -4.57 -15.70 -14.97
C ARG A 114 -3.66 -15.91 -13.78
N LEU A 115 -3.22 -14.86 -13.12
CA LEU A 115 -2.41 -14.92 -11.92
C LEU A 115 -3.27 -15.34 -10.70
N SER A 116 -2.65 -16.01 -9.74
CA SER A 116 -3.29 -16.29 -8.44
C SER A 116 -3.54 -14.99 -7.66
N GLY A 117 -4.39 -15.03 -6.63
CA GLY A 117 -4.66 -13.88 -5.76
C GLY A 117 -3.38 -13.33 -5.12
N GLY A 118 -2.52 -14.20 -4.56
CA GLY A 118 -1.24 -13.81 -3.99
C GLY A 118 -0.27 -13.19 -5.02
N GLN A 119 -0.23 -13.72 -6.25
CA GLN A 119 0.57 -13.12 -7.33
C GLN A 119 0.05 -11.73 -7.71
N LYS A 120 -1.27 -11.56 -7.86
CA LYS A 120 -1.88 -10.25 -8.10
C LYS A 120 -1.54 -9.26 -7.00
N ARG A 121 -1.59 -9.71 -5.75
CA ARG A 121 -1.27 -8.88 -4.59
C ARG A 121 0.17 -8.40 -4.61
N ARG A 122 1.13 -9.28 -4.90
CA ARG A 122 2.57 -8.93 -5.05
C ARG A 122 2.80 -7.96 -6.20
N ALA A 123 2.14 -8.17 -7.34
CA ALA A 123 2.22 -7.24 -8.46
C ALA A 123 1.64 -5.86 -8.11
N ALA A 124 0.50 -5.80 -7.41
CA ALA A 124 -0.11 -4.54 -6.97
C ALA A 124 0.80 -3.79 -5.97
N LEU A 125 1.46 -4.51 -5.07
CA LEU A 125 2.44 -3.94 -4.14
C LEU A 125 3.61 -3.32 -4.90
N LEU A 126 4.27 -4.07 -5.78
CA LEU A 126 5.39 -3.56 -6.57
C LEU A 126 5.00 -2.39 -7.48
N ARG A 127 3.79 -2.41 -8.06
CA ARG A 127 3.28 -1.30 -8.86
C ARG A 127 3.22 0.00 -8.05
N ALA A 128 2.75 -0.05 -6.81
CA ALA A 128 2.70 1.13 -5.95
C ALA A 128 4.11 1.58 -5.54
N LEU A 129 4.97 0.66 -5.12
CA LEU A 129 6.34 0.96 -4.67
C LEU A 129 7.22 1.53 -5.77
N LEU A 130 7.07 1.05 -7.02
CA LEU A 130 7.86 1.46 -8.18
C LEU A 130 7.27 2.67 -8.92
N CYS A 131 6.15 3.22 -8.44
CA CYS A 131 5.63 4.49 -8.94
C CYS A 131 6.60 5.62 -8.57
N ARG A 132 7.46 6.01 -9.52
CA ARG A 132 8.55 6.98 -9.29
C ARG A 132 8.06 8.39 -9.00
N ASP A 133 6.88 8.76 -9.52
CA ASP A 133 6.28 10.07 -9.28
C ASP A 133 5.52 10.16 -7.96
N ALA A 134 5.29 9.03 -7.29
CA ALA A 134 4.62 9.03 -6.02
C ALA A 134 5.50 9.64 -4.92
N GLN A 135 4.94 10.61 -4.23
CA GLN A 135 5.57 11.25 -3.07
C GLN A 135 5.05 10.68 -1.75
N THR A 136 3.91 10.00 -1.80
CA THR A 136 3.28 9.36 -0.64
C THR A 136 2.90 7.92 -1.01
N LEU A 137 3.05 6.99 -0.08
CA LEU A 137 2.64 5.60 -0.25
C LEU A 137 1.56 5.23 0.77
N LEU A 138 0.45 4.68 0.30
CA LEU A 138 -0.70 4.29 1.13
C LEU A 138 -1.05 2.83 0.83
N LEU A 139 -0.70 1.91 1.73
CA LEU A 139 -0.77 0.47 1.49
C LEU A 139 -1.79 -0.17 2.44
N ASP A 140 -2.87 -0.74 1.90
CA ASP A 140 -3.91 -1.43 2.67
C ASP A 140 -3.72 -2.94 2.59
N GLU A 141 -3.29 -3.55 3.71
CA GLU A 141 -3.04 -4.99 3.88
C GLU A 141 -2.18 -5.59 2.74
N PRO A 142 -1.00 -5.03 2.44
CA PRO A 142 -0.25 -5.35 1.23
C PRO A 142 0.28 -6.80 1.19
N PHE A 143 0.38 -7.47 2.34
CA PHE A 143 0.98 -8.82 2.46
C PHE A 143 -0.05 -9.94 2.56
N THR A 144 -1.35 -9.63 2.44
CA THR A 144 -2.42 -10.62 2.53
C THR A 144 -2.27 -11.72 1.46
N GLY A 145 -2.42 -12.98 1.87
CA GLY A 145 -2.34 -14.14 0.98
C GLY A 145 -0.92 -14.57 0.59
N MET A 146 0.10 -14.09 1.31
CA MET A 146 1.48 -14.52 1.21
C MET A 146 1.82 -15.47 2.37
N ASP A 147 2.67 -16.47 2.13
CA ASP A 147 3.27 -17.25 3.19
C ASP A 147 4.41 -16.48 3.89
N ALA A 148 4.96 -17.02 4.96
CA ALA A 148 5.93 -16.32 5.80
C ALA A 148 7.23 -15.94 5.05
N GLU A 149 7.70 -16.77 4.11
CA GLU A 149 8.90 -16.51 3.31
C GLU A 149 8.65 -15.34 2.36
N LEU A 150 7.53 -15.37 1.63
CA LEU A 150 7.12 -14.30 0.74
C LEU A 150 6.81 -12.99 1.47
N VAL A 151 6.27 -13.06 2.70
CA VAL A 151 6.09 -11.85 3.54
C VAL A 151 7.44 -11.22 3.86
N ALA A 152 8.47 -12.02 4.21
CA ALA A 152 9.81 -11.49 4.48
C ALA A 152 10.41 -10.81 3.24
N ASP A 153 10.27 -11.42 2.06
CA ASP A 153 10.74 -10.83 0.80
C ASP A 153 9.98 -9.55 0.44
N ALA A 154 8.65 -9.55 0.61
CA ALA A 154 7.81 -8.38 0.36
C ALA A 154 8.12 -7.22 1.33
N VAL A 155 8.39 -7.52 2.60
CA VAL A 155 8.85 -6.54 3.60
C VAL A 155 10.21 -5.96 3.19
N ASN A 156 11.17 -6.80 2.79
CA ASN A 156 12.48 -6.34 2.34
C ASN A 156 12.37 -5.46 1.08
N ALA A 157 11.56 -5.86 0.10
CA ALA A 157 11.29 -5.06 -1.08
C ALA A 157 10.62 -3.72 -0.70
N THR A 158 9.66 -3.74 0.23
CA THR A 158 8.97 -2.54 0.71
C THR A 158 9.96 -1.57 1.37
N LYS A 159 10.81 -2.04 2.28
CA LYS A 159 11.86 -1.20 2.92
C LYS A 159 12.80 -0.59 1.90
N ARG A 160 13.29 -1.39 0.96
CA ARG A 160 14.24 -0.96 -0.07
C ARG A 160 13.63 0.09 -1.01
N LEU A 161 12.40 -0.14 -1.46
CA LEU A 161 11.74 0.68 -2.49
C LEU A 161 10.98 1.89 -1.90
N ALA A 162 10.59 1.87 -0.63
CA ALA A 162 9.93 2.99 0.02
C ALA A 162 10.81 4.25 0.04
N GLY A 163 12.09 4.06 0.31
CA GLY A 163 13.01 5.18 0.52
C GLY A 163 12.58 6.02 1.72
N ALA A 164 12.75 7.34 1.62
CA ALA A 164 12.36 8.30 2.65
C ALA A 164 10.93 8.85 2.47
N ARG A 165 10.13 8.28 1.55
CA ARG A 165 8.77 8.76 1.30
C ARG A 165 7.89 8.52 2.52
N PRO A 166 7.05 9.49 2.91
CA PRO A 166 5.98 9.24 3.88
C PRO A 166 5.13 8.07 3.41
N MET A 167 4.94 7.09 4.29
CA MET A 167 4.18 5.88 3.99
C MET A 167 3.31 5.51 5.18
N ILE A 168 2.07 5.16 4.91
CA ILE A 168 1.19 4.51 5.86
C ILE A 168 0.88 3.11 5.34
N LEU A 169 1.34 2.10 6.05
CA LEU A 169 1.07 0.70 5.79
C LEU A 169 0.08 0.20 6.84
N VAL A 170 -1.10 -0.16 6.39
CA VAL A 170 -2.13 -0.78 7.22
C VAL A 170 -1.92 -2.28 7.23
N THR A 171 -1.86 -2.88 8.41
CA THR A 171 -1.88 -4.33 8.58
C THR A 171 -2.47 -4.73 9.94
N HIS A 172 -3.00 -5.93 10.02
CA HIS A 172 -3.36 -6.59 11.28
C HIS A 172 -2.34 -7.68 11.65
N ASP A 173 -1.37 -7.97 10.77
CA ASP A 173 -0.31 -8.94 10.98
C ASP A 173 0.82 -8.32 11.81
N ARG A 174 0.90 -8.75 13.08
CA ARG A 174 1.94 -8.29 14.02
C ARG A 174 3.33 -8.73 13.58
N ALA A 175 3.49 -9.93 13.03
CA ALA A 175 4.77 -10.43 12.59
C ALA A 175 5.33 -9.58 11.43
N ALA A 176 4.48 -9.22 10.47
CA ALA A 176 4.86 -8.31 9.39
C ALA A 176 5.23 -6.91 9.91
N ALA A 177 4.49 -6.37 10.89
CA ALA A 177 4.79 -5.09 11.51
C ALA A 177 6.14 -5.11 12.26
N ASP A 178 6.43 -6.20 12.99
CA ASP A 178 7.69 -6.38 13.70
C ASP A 178 8.88 -6.53 12.72
N LEU A 179 8.69 -7.25 11.60
CA LEU A 179 9.68 -7.33 10.54
C LEU A 179 9.97 -5.97 9.88
N LEU A 180 8.95 -5.11 9.70
CA LEU A 180 9.12 -3.76 9.19
C LEU A 180 9.96 -2.91 10.15
N GLY A 181 9.76 -3.04 11.46
CA GLY A 181 10.47 -2.28 12.48
C GLY A 181 10.22 -0.76 12.41
N TRP A 182 9.08 -0.34 11.84
CA TRP A 182 8.66 1.05 11.74
C TRP A 182 7.79 1.47 12.92
N PRO A 183 7.65 2.78 13.19
CA PRO A 183 6.72 3.26 14.20
C PRO A 183 5.30 2.73 13.95
N VAL A 184 4.67 2.23 15.02
CA VAL A 184 3.31 1.68 14.97
C VAL A 184 2.35 2.66 15.63
N LYS A 185 1.25 3.00 14.95
CA LYS A 185 0.09 3.69 15.48
C LYS A 185 -1.06 2.71 15.59
N GLU A 186 -1.69 2.64 16.74
CA GLU A 186 -2.92 1.86 16.93
C GLU A 186 -4.17 2.75 16.81
N VAL A 187 -5.25 2.18 16.25
CA VAL A 187 -6.57 2.81 16.10
C VAL A 187 -7.61 2.01 16.85
#